data_e6bb38baa0dd55194debe98e48995dbb
#
_entry.id   e6bb38baa0dd55194debe98e48995dbb
#
_cell.length_a   1.000
_cell.length_b   1.000
_cell.length_c   1.000
_cell.angle_alpha   90.00
_cell.angle_beta   90.00
_cell.angle_gamma   90.00
#
_symmetry.space_group_name_H-M   'P 1'
#
loop_
_entity.id
_entity.type
_entity.pdbx_description
1 polymer ?
#
loop_
_entity_poly.entity_id
_entity_poly.type
_entity_poly.pdbx_seq_one_letter_code
_entity_poly.pdbx_strand_id
1 'polypeptide(L)'
;MAKILKSWSGMRKYLEKEMLADSLQGRVRYNCTTYVGMDGCHIFEVFLDGKLFKQFSWETVNSYFMEQGIVAKPEKMTVGDYWKDFWNLMDEYPMATRSEYTDNEFAEALEAYRNQDIRESVQSGNPIVKMFALLDRRVGNRTLEKLEPSMQEEPEWLQQVYAFRIGK
;
A
#
# COMPACT_ATOMS: atom_id res chain seq x y z
N MET A 1 -1.99 14.11 -7.34
CA MET A 1 -0.91 13.59 -6.47
C MET A 1 -0.33 14.60 -5.46
N ALA A 2 -0.47 15.84 -5.69
CA ALA A 2 0.38 16.82 -5.04
C ALA A 2 0.07 17.17 -3.57
N LYS A 3 -1.15 17.05 -3.07
CA LYS A 3 -1.51 17.59 -1.74
C LYS A 3 -1.03 16.74 -0.55
N ILE A 4 -1.05 15.44 -0.67
CA ILE A 4 -0.62 14.52 0.40
C ILE A 4 0.89 14.62 0.64
N LEU A 5 1.65 14.79 -0.42
CA LEU A 5 3.11 14.76 -0.37
C LEU A 5 3.75 16.07 0.09
N LYS A 6 3.02 17.18 0.06
CA LYS A 6 3.51 18.47 0.60
C LYS A 6 3.75 18.47 2.10
N SER A 7 3.28 17.44 2.82
CA SER A 7 3.34 17.34 4.27
C SER A 7 3.56 15.90 4.74
N TRP A 8 4.54 15.21 4.13
CA TRP A 8 4.82 13.81 4.48
C TRP A 8 5.13 13.62 5.97
N SER A 9 5.87 14.51 6.58
CA SER A 9 6.16 14.44 8.02
C SER A 9 4.89 14.52 8.88
N GLY A 10 3.93 15.35 8.50
CA GLY A 10 2.62 15.42 9.15
C GLY A 10 1.79 14.16 8.91
N MET A 11 1.83 13.63 7.69
CA MET A 11 1.15 12.39 7.34
C MET A 11 1.72 11.19 8.08
N ARG A 12 3.04 11.10 8.20
CA ARG A 12 3.71 10.06 8.97
C ARG A 12 3.35 10.13 10.45
N LYS A 13 3.32 11.34 11.03
CA LYS A 13 2.87 11.54 12.41
C LYS A 13 1.42 11.07 12.58
N TYR A 14 0.53 11.43 11.66
CA TYR A 14 -0.86 10.99 11.66
C TYR A 14 -0.97 9.46 11.67
N LEU A 15 -0.27 8.77 10.76
CA LEU A 15 -0.31 7.31 10.64
C LEU A 15 0.36 6.60 11.83
N GLU A 16 1.51 7.07 12.29
CA GLU A 16 2.33 6.38 13.29
C GLU A 16 1.95 6.71 14.73
N LYS A 17 1.29 7.85 14.98
CA LYS A 17 0.99 8.35 16.33
C LYS A 17 -0.50 8.55 16.59
N GLU A 18 -1.20 9.20 15.67
CA GLU A 18 -2.59 9.60 15.94
C GLU A 18 -3.58 8.48 15.67
N MET A 19 -3.40 7.74 14.57
CA MET A 19 -4.35 6.72 14.12
C MET A 19 -3.91 5.29 14.44
N LEU A 20 -2.65 5.05 14.71
CA LEU A 20 -2.14 3.72 14.99
C LEU A 20 -2.72 3.15 16.29
N ALA A 21 -3.11 1.87 16.26
CA ALA A 21 -3.56 1.15 17.44
C ALA A 21 -2.49 1.20 18.56
N ASP A 22 -2.93 1.34 19.80
CA ASP A 22 -2.04 1.53 20.95
C ASP A 22 -1.04 0.37 21.11
N SER A 23 -1.46 -0.87 20.85
CA SER A 23 -0.59 -2.05 20.89
C SER A 23 0.50 -2.07 19.81
N LEU A 24 0.39 -1.24 18.79
CA LEU A 24 1.32 -1.16 17.66
C LEU A 24 2.22 0.08 17.71
N GLN A 25 2.07 0.93 18.71
CA GLN A 25 2.89 2.15 18.85
C GLN A 25 4.39 1.81 18.86
N GLY A 26 5.13 2.46 17.96
CA GLY A 26 6.56 2.23 17.76
C GLY A 26 6.91 0.97 16.95
N ARG A 27 5.94 0.10 16.66
CA ARG A 27 6.14 -1.15 15.92
C ARG A 27 5.86 -1.02 14.40
N VAL A 28 5.05 -0.04 14.02
CA VAL A 28 4.74 0.28 12.61
C VAL A 28 5.38 1.61 12.26
N ARG A 29 6.12 1.65 11.17
CA ARG A 29 6.77 2.86 10.66
C ARG A 29 6.57 2.96 9.15
N TYR A 30 6.47 4.18 8.68
CA TYR A 30 6.36 4.53 7.26
C TYR A 30 7.55 5.36 6.82
N ASN A 31 8.00 5.12 5.60
CA ASN A 31 9.03 5.93 4.96
C ASN A 31 8.57 6.37 3.56
N CYS A 32 9.08 7.49 3.11
CA CYS A 32 8.89 7.98 1.76
C CYS A 32 10.21 8.51 1.21
N THR A 33 10.68 7.91 0.15
CA THR A 33 11.87 8.36 -0.59
C THR A 33 11.43 8.93 -1.93
N THR A 34 11.98 10.06 -2.32
CA THR A 34 11.77 10.66 -3.63
C THR A 34 12.98 10.36 -4.52
N TYR A 35 12.75 9.78 -5.71
CA TYR A 35 13.79 9.61 -6.70
C TYR A 35 14.04 10.91 -7.45
N VAL A 36 15.26 11.41 -7.35
CA VAL A 36 15.72 12.56 -8.14
C VAL A 36 16.05 12.05 -9.56
N GLY A 37 15.31 12.50 -10.55
CA GLY A 37 15.53 12.16 -11.97
C GLY A 37 14.45 11.30 -12.64
N MET A 38 13.45 10.85 -11.91
CA MET A 38 12.29 10.11 -12.43
C MET A 38 10.98 10.87 -12.15
N ASP A 39 10.85 12.08 -12.64
CA ASP A 39 9.64 12.93 -12.59
C ASP A 39 8.89 12.96 -11.24
N GLY A 40 9.64 12.93 -10.13
CA GLY A 40 9.07 12.98 -8.79
C GLY A 40 8.40 11.69 -8.31
N CYS A 41 8.74 10.54 -8.90
CA CYS A 41 8.30 9.24 -8.39
C CYS A 41 8.74 9.05 -6.95
N HIS A 42 7.84 8.47 -6.16
CA HIS A 42 8.08 8.19 -4.75
C HIS A 42 8.18 6.69 -4.52
N ILE A 43 8.88 6.33 -3.47
CA ILE A 43 8.86 4.99 -2.90
C ILE A 43 8.30 5.11 -1.50
N PHE A 44 7.14 4.51 -1.28
CA PHE A 44 6.58 4.37 0.06
C PHE A 44 6.94 3.00 0.62
N GLU A 45 7.34 2.98 1.87
CA GLU A 45 7.74 1.76 2.56
C GLU A 45 6.99 1.64 3.89
N VAL A 46 6.56 0.43 4.21
CA VAL A 46 5.96 0.06 5.49
C VAL A 46 6.90 -0.89 6.21
N PHE A 47 7.24 -0.55 7.44
CA PHE A 47 8.08 -1.36 8.31
C PHE A 47 7.24 -1.91 9.48
N LEU A 48 7.38 -3.20 9.75
CA LEU A 48 6.82 -3.87 10.91
C LEU A 48 7.96 -4.40 11.78
N ASP A 49 7.97 -4.03 13.06
CA ASP A 49 9.01 -4.38 14.03
C ASP A 49 10.44 -4.09 13.50
N GLY A 50 10.61 -2.96 12.82
CA GLY A 50 11.89 -2.50 12.28
C GLY A 50 12.34 -3.18 11.00
N LYS A 51 11.57 -4.13 10.45
CA LYS A 51 11.85 -4.81 9.19
C LYS A 51 10.99 -4.24 8.07
N LEU A 52 11.58 -4.06 6.89
CA LEU A 52 10.83 -3.71 5.69
C LEU A 52 9.80 -4.82 5.42
N PHE A 53 8.54 -4.44 5.46
CA PHE A 53 7.43 -5.36 5.21
C PHE A 53 6.93 -5.26 3.77
N LYS A 54 6.70 -4.03 3.29
CA LYS A 54 6.18 -3.80 1.95
C LYS A 54 6.65 -2.46 1.38
N GLN A 55 6.93 -2.47 0.08
CA GLN A 55 7.29 -1.30 -0.70
C GLN A 55 6.22 -1.02 -1.76
N PHE A 56 5.92 0.25 -1.97
CA PHE A 56 4.98 0.72 -2.97
C PHE A 56 5.72 1.63 -3.94
N SER A 57 5.93 1.13 -5.14
CA SER A 57 6.64 1.85 -6.20
C SER A 57 6.30 1.25 -7.56
N TRP A 58 6.49 2.01 -8.62
CA TRP A 58 6.35 1.46 -9.97
C TRP A 58 7.37 0.34 -10.25
N GLU A 59 8.54 0.40 -9.64
CA GLU A 59 9.59 -0.61 -9.79
C GLU A 59 9.16 -1.98 -9.26
N THR A 60 8.48 -2.03 -8.11
CA THR A 60 7.97 -3.29 -7.55
C THR A 60 6.89 -3.89 -8.44
N VAL A 61 6.01 -3.06 -9.00
CA VAL A 61 4.97 -3.53 -9.94
C VAL A 61 5.58 -4.01 -11.24
N ASN A 62 6.57 -3.29 -11.77
CA ASN A 62 7.26 -3.71 -12.99
C ASN A 62 8.00 -5.05 -12.79
N SER A 63 8.71 -5.20 -11.67
CA SER A 63 9.37 -6.46 -11.31
C SER A 63 8.37 -7.60 -11.19
N TYR A 64 7.23 -7.36 -10.55
CA TYR A 64 6.15 -8.33 -10.47
C TYR A 64 5.66 -8.77 -11.86
N PHE A 65 5.39 -7.84 -12.77
CA PHE A 65 4.99 -8.19 -14.14
C PHE A 65 6.04 -9.00 -14.88
N MET A 66 7.32 -8.67 -14.70
CA MET A 66 8.43 -9.42 -15.30
C MET A 66 8.53 -10.84 -14.75
N GLU A 67 8.37 -11.02 -13.44
CA GLU A 67 8.39 -12.32 -12.78
C GLU A 67 7.21 -13.20 -13.21
N GLN A 68 6.05 -12.59 -13.47
CA GLN A 68 4.89 -13.30 -14.01
C GLN A 68 4.98 -13.58 -15.52
N GLY A 69 6.05 -13.14 -16.19
CA GLY A 69 6.20 -13.29 -17.64
C GLY A 69 5.27 -12.41 -18.48
N ILE A 70 4.66 -11.38 -17.86
CA ILE A 70 3.70 -10.47 -18.52
C ILE A 70 4.44 -9.42 -19.36
N VAL A 71 5.60 -8.95 -18.87
CA VAL A 71 6.48 -8.00 -19.56
C VAL A 71 7.79 -8.68 -19.92
N ALA A 72 8.07 -8.77 -21.22
CA ALA A 72 9.40 -9.09 -21.68
C ALA A 72 10.30 -7.85 -21.56
N LYS A 73 11.58 -8.03 -21.18
CA LYS A 73 12.57 -6.94 -21.24
C LYS A 73 12.64 -6.41 -22.68
N PRO A 74 12.27 -5.15 -22.95
CA PRO A 74 12.32 -4.66 -24.32
C PRO A 74 13.77 -4.40 -24.72
N GLU A 75 14.25 -5.07 -25.73
CA GLU A 75 15.59 -4.84 -26.28
C GLU A 75 15.68 -3.52 -27.07
N LYS A 76 14.56 -2.93 -27.48
CA LYS A 76 14.50 -1.75 -28.39
C LYS A 76 13.30 -0.82 -28.15
N MET A 77 12.83 -0.64 -26.93
CA MET A 77 11.77 0.33 -26.65
C MET A 77 12.33 1.72 -26.32
N THR A 78 11.67 2.76 -26.79
CA THR A 78 11.86 4.10 -26.24
C THR A 78 11.28 4.17 -24.82
N VAL A 79 11.76 5.13 -24.02
CA VAL A 79 11.19 5.36 -22.66
C VAL A 79 9.71 5.65 -22.73
N GLY A 80 9.24 6.35 -23.77
CA GLY A 80 7.83 6.66 -23.98
C GLY A 80 6.99 5.41 -24.27
N ASP A 81 7.50 4.50 -25.12
CA ASP A 81 6.83 3.23 -25.42
C ASP A 81 6.71 2.35 -24.17
N TYR A 82 7.78 2.30 -23.37
CA TYR A 82 7.80 1.57 -22.11
C TYR A 82 6.71 2.06 -21.15
N TRP A 83 6.57 3.37 -20.94
CA TRP A 83 5.56 3.93 -20.06
C TRP A 83 4.14 3.69 -20.57
N LYS A 84 3.94 3.80 -21.87
CA LYS A 84 2.64 3.51 -22.48
C LYS A 84 2.23 2.06 -22.24
N ASP A 85 3.12 1.11 -22.46
CA ASP A 85 2.84 -0.31 -22.23
C ASP A 85 2.64 -0.61 -20.75
N PHE A 86 3.42 0.00 -19.87
CA PHE A 86 3.25 -0.12 -18.42
C PHE A 86 1.84 0.32 -17.96
N TRP A 87 1.37 1.47 -18.43
CA TRP A 87 0.04 1.96 -18.07
C TRP A 87 -1.08 1.10 -18.67
N ASN A 88 -0.91 0.59 -19.89
CA ASN A 88 -1.86 -0.38 -20.46
C ASN A 88 -1.95 -1.65 -19.60
N LEU A 89 -0.83 -2.15 -19.09
CA LEU A 89 -0.81 -3.29 -18.18
C LEU A 89 -1.47 -2.98 -16.84
N MET A 90 -1.31 -1.78 -16.32
CA MET A 90 -1.98 -1.36 -15.10
C MET A 90 -3.51 -1.38 -15.24
N ASP A 91 -4.03 -1.02 -16.42
CA ASP A 91 -5.46 -1.10 -16.72
C ASP A 91 -5.93 -2.55 -16.91
N GLU A 92 -5.12 -3.39 -17.54
CA GLU A 92 -5.43 -4.80 -17.78
C GLU A 92 -5.36 -5.65 -16.50
N TYR A 93 -4.43 -5.32 -15.59
CA TYR A 93 -4.22 -6.01 -14.32
C TYR A 93 -4.56 -5.11 -13.13
N PRO A 94 -5.83 -4.98 -12.76
CA PRO A 94 -6.27 -4.13 -11.65
C PRO A 94 -5.72 -4.63 -10.30
N MET A 95 -5.78 -3.78 -9.28
CA MET A 95 -5.23 -4.05 -7.94
C MET A 95 -5.66 -5.41 -7.35
N ALA A 96 -6.89 -5.84 -7.62
CA ALA A 96 -7.43 -7.12 -7.14
C ALA A 96 -6.68 -8.36 -7.67
N THR A 97 -5.95 -8.21 -8.78
CA THR A 97 -5.21 -9.31 -9.44
C THR A 97 -3.71 -9.26 -9.20
N ARG A 98 -3.22 -8.24 -8.47
CA ARG A 98 -1.80 -8.03 -8.20
C ARG A 98 -1.48 -8.11 -6.71
N SER A 99 -0.24 -8.43 -6.38
CA SER A 99 0.30 -8.34 -5.01
C SER A 99 1.18 -7.10 -4.79
N GLU A 100 1.55 -6.40 -5.86
CA GLU A 100 2.41 -5.21 -5.82
C GLU A 100 1.68 -3.98 -6.38
N TYR A 101 1.99 -2.82 -5.82
CA TYR A 101 1.25 -1.57 -6.07
C TYR A 101 2.21 -0.40 -6.23
N THR A 102 1.78 0.61 -6.99
CA THR A 102 2.57 1.81 -7.24
C THR A 102 2.50 2.81 -6.08
N ASP A 103 3.37 3.80 -6.13
CA ASP A 103 3.36 4.95 -5.24
C ASP A 103 2.07 5.78 -5.38
N ASN A 104 1.55 5.94 -6.60
CA ASN A 104 0.27 6.61 -6.84
C ASN A 104 -0.89 5.86 -6.18
N GLU A 105 -0.94 4.55 -6.31
CA GLU A 105 -1.98 3.72 -5.68
C GLU A 105 -1.91 3.82 -4.15
N PHE A 106 -0.72 3.89 -3.57
CA PHE A 106 -0.56 4.12 -2.13
C PHE A 106 -1.08 5.51 -1.72
N ALA A 107 -0.70 6.56 -2.45
CA ALA A 107 -1.12 7.93 -2.15
C ALA A 107 -2.64 8.11 -2.28
N GLU A 108 -3.25 7.55 -3.32
CA GLU A 108 -4.72 7.56 -3.52
C GLU A 108 -5.45 6.79 -2.41
N ALA A 109 -4.93 5.62 -2.03
CA ALA A 109 -5.49 4.83 -0.93
C ALA A 109 -5.39 5.57 0.41
N LEU A 110 -4.29 6.26 0.67
CA LEU A 110 -4.12 7.06 1.87
C LEU A 110 -5.09 8.23 1.91
N GLU A 111 -5.33 8.88 0.78
CA GLU A 111 -6.32 9.95 0.68
C GLU A 111 -7.75 9.44 0.91
N ALA A 112 -8.10 8.31 0.30
CA ALA A 112 -9.39 7.66 0.51
C ALA A 112 -9.60 7.29 1.99
N TYR A 113 -8.62 6.64 2.60
CA TYR A 113 -8.65 6.27 4.02
C TYR A 113 -8.87 7.47 4.96
N ARG A 114 -8.27 8.61 4.67
CA ARG A 114 -8.42 9.83 5.47
C ARG A 114 -9.79 10.50 5.35
N ASN A 115 -10.42 10.36 4.20
CA ASN A 115 -11.63 11.09 3.84
C ASN A 115 -12.92 10.28 3.99
N GLN A 116 -12.84 9.00 4.30
CA GLN A 116 -14.00 8.13 4.48
C GLN A 116 -14.13 7.62 5.91
N ASP A 117 -15.32 7.09 6.26
CA ASP A 117 -15.57 6.48 7.56
C ASP A 117 -14.70 5.22 7.74
N ILE A 118 -14.25 4.98 8.97
CA ILE A 118 -13.40 3.80 9.26
C ILE A 118 -14.12 2.48 8.93
N ARG A 119 -15.43 2.42 9.06
CA ARG A 119 -16.22 1.23 8.70
C ARG A 119 -16.20 0.95 7.21
N GLU A 120 -16.21 2.01 6.38
CA GLU A 120 -16.03 1.89 4.94
C GLU A 120 -14.61 1.44 4.60
N SER A 121 -13.61 1.96 5.29
CA SER A 121 -12.21 1.56 5.11
C SER A 121 -11.97 0.09 5.43
N VAL A 122 -12.57 -0.43 6.50
CA VAL A 122 -12.51 -1.86 6.87
C VAL A 122 -13.13 -2.76 5.80
N GLN A 123 -14.18 -2.31 5.12
CA GLN A 123 -14.88 -3.04 4.06
C GLN A 123 -14.38 -2.71 2.67
N SER A 124 -13.37 -1.87 2.54
CA SER A 124 -12.86 -1.43 1.25
C SER A 124 -12.38 -2.59 0.38
N GLY A 125 -12.70 -2.55 -0.91
CA GLY A 125 -12.11 -3.43 -1.91
C GLY A 125 -10.66 -3.07 -2.27
N ASN A 126 -10.19 -1.89 -1.82
CA ASN A 126 -8.79 -1.49 -1.99
C ASN A 126 -7.94 -2.06 -0.84
N PRO A 127 -7.01 -2.99 -1.10
CA PRO A 127 -6.26 -3.66 -0.05
C PRO A 127 -5.34 -2.71 0.74
N ILE A 128 -4.89 -1.61 0.15
CA ILE A 128 -4.06 -0.63 0.85
C ILE A 128 -4.91 0.19 1.84
N VAL A 129 -6.12 0.58 1.45
CA VAL A 129 -7.08 1.23 2.36
C VAL A 129 -7.39 0.30 3.54
N LYS A 130 -7.62 -0.97 3.25
CA LYS A 130 -7.89 -1.99 4.28
C LYS A 130 -6.68 -2.18 5.21
N MET A 131 -5.46 -2.14 4.70
CA MET A 131 -4.23 -2.16 5.51
C MET A 131 -4.22 -1.03 6.54
N PHE A 132 -4.48 0.21 6.12
CA PHE A 132 -4.54 1.34 7.05
C PHE A 132 -5.63 1.12 8.11
N ALA A 133 -6.79 0.62 7.71
CA ALA A 133 -7.89 0.34 8.64
C ALA A 133 -7.54 -0.77 9.65
N LEU A 134 -6.89 -1.85 9.24
CA LEU A 134 -6.46 -2.92 10.14
C LEU A 134 -5.48 -2.42 11.22
N LEU A 135 -4.65 -1.45 10.89
CA LEU A 135 -3.68 -0.86 11.82
C LEU A 135 -4.27 0.26 12.70
N ASP A 136 -5.49 0.70 12.40
CA ASP A 136 -6.13 1.85 13.02
C ASP A 136 -6.66 1.54 14.42
N ARG A 137 -6.43 2.47 15.36
CA ARG A 137 -6.91 2.39 16.74
C ARG A 137 -8.43 2.36 16.89
N ARG A 138 -9.17 2.88 15.90
CA ARG A 138 -10.64 2.89 15.89
C ARG A 138 -11.24 1.53 15.59
N VAL A 139 -10.45 0.59 15.06
CA VAL A 139 -10.86 -0.79 14.79
C VAL A 139 -10.59 -1.63 16.03
N GLY A 140 -11.63 -1.94 16.80
CA GLY A 140 -11.52 -2.71 18.03
C GLY A 140 -11.53 -4.23 17.80
N ASN A 141 -11.23 -4.98 18.85
CA ASN A 141 -11.10 -6.44 18.80
C ASN A 141 -12.34 -7.15 18.24
N ARG A 142 -13.55 -6.71 18.61
CA ARG A 142 -14.79 -7.30 18.07
C ARG A 142 -14.92 -7.17 16.56
N THR A 143 -14.46 -6.06 16.00
CA THR A 143 -14.45 -5.87 14.55
C THR A 143 -13.39 -6.76 13.90
N LEU A 144 -12.20 -6.85 14.49
CA LEU A 144 -11.12 -7.73 14.02
C LEU A 144 -11.56 -9.21 14.03
N GLU A 145 -12.21 -9.68 15.10
CA GLU A 145 -12.74 -11.04 15.18
C GLU A 145 -13.75 -11.34 14.07
N LYS A 146 -14.63 -10.37 13.76
CA LYS A 146 -15.61 -10.51 12.66
C LYS A 146 -14.98 -10.55 11.27
N LEU A 147 -13.79 -9.95 11.11
CA LEU A 147 -13.07 -9.96 9.85
C LEU A 147 -12.32 -11.27 9.58
N GLU A 148 -12.04 -12.08 10.61
CA GLU A 148 -11.21 -13.29 10.50
C GLU A 148 -11.62 -14.21 9.34
N PRO A 149 -12.90 -14.54 9.13
CA PRO A 149 -13.30 -15.40 8.02
C PRO A 149 -13.01 -14.79 6.64
N SER A 150 -13.28 -13.49 6.47
CA SER A 150 -13.08 -12.79 5.20
C SER A 150 -11.59 -12.53 4.89
N MET A 151 -10.74 -12.50 5.91
CA MET A 151 -9.30 -12.30 5.71
C MET A 151 -8.65 -13.45 4.94
N GLN A 152 -9.23 -14.65 4.95
CA GLN A 152 -8.71 -15.80 4.20
C GLN A 152 -8.79 -15.59 2.67
N GLU A 153 -9.68 -14.73 2.21
CA GLU A 153 -9.85 -14.40 0.79
C GLU A 153 -8.99 -13.20 0.35
N GLU A 154 -8.35 -12.52 1.31
CA GLU A 154 -7.50 -11.36 1.03
C GLU A 154 -6.10 -11.78 0.55
N PRO A 155 -5.35 -10.89 -0.12
CA PRO A 155 -3.96 -11.17 -0.49
C PRO A 155 -3.11 -11.56 0.74
N GLU A 156 -2.17 -12.47 0.53
CA GLU A 156 -1.32 -13.02 1.62
C GLU A 156 -0.66 -11.93 2.46
N TRP A 157 -0.14 -10.88 1.82
CA TRP A 157 0.49 -9.78 2.53
C TRP A 157 -0.48 -9.05 3.47
N LEU A 158 -1.75 -8.93 3.10
CA LEU A 158 -2.78 -8.30 3.93
C LEU A 158 -3.19 -9.23 5.09
N GLN A 159 -3.20 -10.54 4.87
CA GLN A 159 -3.37 -11.52 5.94
C GLN A 159 -2.24 -11.42 6.97
N GLN A 160 -1.00 -11.15 6.53
CA GLN A 160 0.14 -10.92 7.41
C GLN A 160 -0.03 -9.65 8.25
N VAL A 161 -0.57 -8.57 7.68
CA VAL A 161 -0.92 -7.35 8.44
C VAL A 161 -1.98 -7.64 9.50
N TYR A 162 -3.00 -8.40 9.12
CA TYR A 162 -4.04 -8.82 10.07
C TYR A 162 -3.46 -9.65 11.22
N ALA A 163 -2.65 -10.66 10.92
CA ALA A 163 -1.97 -11.48 11.92
C ALA A 163 -1.09 -10.62 12.85
N PHE A 164 -0.33 -9.70 12.30
CA PHE A 164 0.47 -8.74 13.07
C PHE A 164 -0.39 -7.87 13.99
N ARG A 165 -1.55 -7.41 13.50
CA ARG A 165 -2.50 -6.61 14.29
C ARG A 165 -3.07 -7.33 15.49
N ILE A 166 -3.39 -8.63 15.36
CA ILE A 166 -3.98 -9.45 16.44
C ILE A 166 -2.93 -10.18 17.28
N GLY A 167 -1.65 -10.04 16.98
CA GLY A 167 -0.55 -10.62 17.74
C GLY A 167 -0.32 -12.12 17.50
N LYS A 168 -0.63 -12.58 16.29
CA LYS A 168 -0.37 -13.97 15.86
C LYS A 168 0.85 -14.12 14.97
#